data_40acf1fd372ce3524053d9a1785f9b4a
#
_entry.id   40acf1fd372ce3524053d9a1785f9b4a
#
_cell.length_a   1.000
_cell.length_b   1.000
_cell.length_c   1.000
_cell.angle_alpha   90.00
_cell.angle_beta   90.00
_cell.angle_gamma   90.00
#
_symmetry.space_group_name_H-M   'P 1'
#
loop_
_entity.id
_entity.type
_entity.pdbx_description
1 polymer ?
#
loop_
_entity_poly.entity_id
_entity_poly.type
_entity_poly.pdbx_seq_one_letter_code
_entity_poly.pdbx_strand_id
1 'polypeptide(L)'
;LQAQLSAAENDIVSRHELAHQQRFDPLRKWSFSFLAAFYLPFISHRLRREFSLCLELAADDYAAGGGSGGTTVASTVIKLCRLSRNQQQFPSPLSCHFYASEIEARVHYQLRSEPGRGFPLSLFVVFLCVLLASCLLSVDSYHHAIEEIFSH
;
A
#
# COMPACT_ATOMS: atom_id res chain seq x y z
N LEU A 1 15.60 -11.18 -15.52
CA LEU A 1 14.62 -10.11 -15.72
C LEU A 1 15.27 -8.84 -16.26
N GLN A 2 16.34 -8.32 -15.64
CA GLN A 2 17.01 -7.08 -16.06
C GLN A 2 17.54 -7.11 -17.49
N ALA A 3 17.98 -8.27 -18.00
CA ALA A 3 18.51 -8.41 -19.36
C ALA A 3 17.44 -8.20 -20.48
N GLN A 4 16.17 -8.12 -20.14
CA GLN A 4 15.06 -7.93 -21.09
C GLN A 4 14.48 -6.51 -21.08
N LEU A 5 15.00 -5.63 -20.22
CA LEU A 5 14.59 -4.24 -20.07
C LEU A 5 15.55 -3.32 -20.82
N SER A 6 15.03 -2.27 -21.44
CA SER A 6 15.84 -1.18 -21.98
C SER A 6 16.52 -0.36 -20.87
N ALA A 7 17.52 0.43 -21.20
CA ALA A 7 18.19 1.31 -20.24
C ALA A 7 17.22 2.28 -19.54
N ALA A 8 16.24 2.83 -20.27
CA ALA A 8 15.21 3.71 -19.74
C ALA A 8 14.26 2.98 -18.78
N GLU A 9 13.85 1.75 -19.11
CA GLU A 9 13.01 0.93 -18.25
C GLU A 9 13.74 0.53 -16.95
N ASN A 10 15.04 0.22 -17.06
CA ASN A 10 15.88 -0.07 -15.88
C ASN A 10 16.03 1.15 -14.97
N ASP A 11 16.17 2.36 -15.52
CA ASP A 11 16.21 3.61 -14.74
C ASP A 11 14.90 3.83 -13.98
N ILE A 12 13.75 3.60 -14.62
CA ILE A 12 12.43 3.68 -13.98
C ILE A 12 12.33 2.69 -12.82
N VAL A 13 12.68 1.43 -13.03
CA VAL A 13 12.67 0.41 -11.96
C VAL A 13 13.59 0.80 -10.82
N SER A 14 14.80 1.30 -11.12
CA SER A 14 15.76 1.72 -10.11
C SER A 14 15.24 2.89 -9.26
N ARG A 15 14.60 3.88 -9.89
CA ARG A 15 13.96 5.00 -9.17
C ARG A 15 12.78 4.54 -8.32
N HIS A 16 11.97 3.64 -8.82
CA HIS A 16 10.84 3.05 -8.08
C HIS A 16 11.33 2.36 -6.81
N GLU A 17 12.34 1.49 -6.91
CA GLU A 17 12.95 0.82 -5.76
C GLU A 17 13.62 1.80 -4.79
N LEU A 18 14.28 2.84 -5.32
CA LEU A 18 14.87 3.89 -4.49
C LEU A 18 13.80 4.64 -3.69
N ALA A 19 12.63 4.90 -4.28
CA ALA A 19 11.51 5.53 -3.58
C ALA A 19 11.05 4.70 -2.36
N HIS A 20 10.93 3.38 -2.51
CA HIS A 20 10.58 2.48 -1.40
C HIS A 20 11.62 2.51 -0.29
N GLN A 21 12.91 2.53 -0.65
CA GLN A 21 14.02 2.59 0.31
C GLN A 21 14.03 3.92 1.08
N GLN A 22 13.96 5.06 0.37
CA GLN A 22 14.00 6.39 0.99
C GLN A 22 12.83 6.65 1.93
N ARG A 23 11.67 6.09 1.64
CA ARG A 23 10.46 6.26 2.45
C ARG A 23 10.27 5.18 3.51
N PHE A 24 11.17 4.20 3.59
CA PHE A 24 11.05 3.07 4.51
C PHE A 24 9.70 2.32 4.35
N ASP A 25 9.24 2.13 3.12
CA ASP A 25 7.94 1.54 2.84
C ASP A 25 7.73 0.13 3.44
N PRO A 26 8.74 -0.76 3.53
CA PRO A 26 8.59 -2.03 4.25
C PRO A 26 8.22 -1.83 5.73
N LEU A 27 8.83 -0.86 6.41
CA LEU A 27 8.52 -0.54 7.80
C LEU A 27 7.11 0.05 7.94
N ARG A 28 6.71 0.92 7.01
CA ARG A 28 5.35 1.49 6.95
C ARG A 28 4.30 0.40 6.73
N LYS A 29 4.53 -0.54 5.79
CA LYS A 29 3.65 -1.69 5.54
C LYS A 29 3.52 -2.56 6.78
N TRP A 30 4.63 -2.83 7.47
CA TRP A 30 4.63 -3.63 8.70
C TRP A 30 3.85 -2.93 9.82
N SER A 31 4.16 -1.66 10.12
CA SER A 31 3.47 -0.88 11.16
C SER A 31 1.97 -0.75 10.88
N PHE A 32 1.61 -0.46 9.62
CA PHE A 32 0.21 -0.37 9.23
C PHE A 32 -0.51 -1.72 9.33
N SER A 33 0.16 -2.81 8.99
CA SER A 33 -0.40 -4.17 9.11
C SER A 33 -0.64 -4.56 10.56
N PHE A 34 0.24 -4.12 11.47
CA PHE A 34 0.05 -4.31 12.90
C PHE A 34 -1.18 -3.54 13.40
N LEU A 35 -1.30 -2.25 13.06
CA LEU A 35 -2.47 -1.44 13.42
C LEU A 35 -3.76 -1.99 12.81
N ALA A 36 -3.72 -2.43 11.57
CA ALA A 36 -4.86 -3.01 10.88
C ALA A 36 -5.33 -4.35 11.48
N ALA A 37 -4.47 -5.06 12.24
CA ALA A 37 -4.82 -6.33 12.88
C ALA A 37 -5.87 -6.18 13.99
N PHE A 38 -6.05 -4.97 14.55
CA PHE A 38 -7.09 -4.67 15.53
C PHE A 38 -8.49 -4.53 14.93
N TYR A 39 -8.62 -4.58 13.61
CA TYR A 39 -9.90 -4.52 12.91
C TYR A 39 -10.42 -5.90 12.52
N LEU A 40 -11.72 -5.94 12.19
CA LEU A 40 -12.33 -7.13 11.59
C LEU A 40 -11.57 -7.59 10.36
N PRO A 41 -11.40 -8.90 10.15
CA PRO A 41 -10.50 -9.44 9.11
C PRO A 41 -10.74 -8.88 7.70
N PHE A 42 -12.00 -8.69 7.29
CA PHE A 42 -12.35 -8.17 5.98
C PHE A 42 -11.97 -6.68 5.83
N ILE A 43 -12.12 -5.87 6.89
CA ILE A 43 -11.71 -4.46 6.92
C ILE A 43 -10.19 -4.38 6.91
N SER A 44 -9.54 -5.14 7.76
CA SER A 44 -8.08 -5.23 7.87
C SER A 44 -7.43 -5.58 6.53
N HIS A 45 -7.97 -6.58 5.82
CA HIS A 45 -7.46 -6.99 4.50
C HIS A 45 -7.62 -5.86 3.47
N ARG A 46 -8.78 -5.21 3.43
CA ARG A 46 -9.04 -4.09 2.51
C ARG A 46 -8.12 -2.90 2.80
N LEU A 47 -7.97 -2.52 4.07
CA LEU A 47 -7.09 -1.43 4.48
C LEU A 47 -5.64 -1.67 4.07
N ARG A 48 -5.10 -2.87 4.32
CA ARG A 48 -3.73 -3.23 3.93
C ARG A 48 -3.52 -3.16 2.41
N ARG A 49 -4.50 -3.63 1.65
CA ARG A 49 -4.46 -3.58 0.19
C ARG A 49 -4.44 -2.14 -0.34
N GLU A 50 -5.38 -1.31 0.12
CA GLU A 50 -5.45 0.10 -0.29
C GLU A 50 -4.19 0.87 0.11
N PHE A 51 -3.66 0.62 1.30
CA PHE A 51 -2.42 1.23 1.76
C PHE A 51 -1.22 0.79 0.91
N SER A 52 -1.11 -0.51 0.60
CA SER A 52 -0.05 -1.01 -0.28
C SER A 52 -0.14 -0.36 -1.67
N LEU A 53 -1.33 -0.27 -2.26
CA LEU A 53 -1.54 0.39 -3.54
C LEU A 53 -1.11 1.87 -3.50
N CYS A 54 -1.44 2.61 -2.45
CA CYS A 54 -1.01 4.00 -2.29
C CYS A 54 0.53 4.14 -2.28
N LEU A 55 1.24 3.21 -1.65
CA LEU A 55 2.71 3.23 -1.62
C LEU A 55 3.29 2.95 -3.01
N GLU A 56 2.71 1.99 -3.76
CA GLU A 56 3.12 1.69 -5.13
C GLU A 56 2.89 2.89 -6.06
N LEU A 57 1.70 3.53 -5.99
CA LEU A 57 1.38 4.72 -6.79
C LEU A 57 2.37 5.87 -6.52
N ALA A 58 2.71 6.09 -5.26
CA ALA A 58 3.66 7.13 -4.89
C ALA A 58 5.12 6.78 -5.29
N ALA A 59 5.48 5.50 -5.41
CA ALA A 59 6.76 5.08 -5.95
C ALA A 59 6.79 5.24 -7.48
N ASP A 60 5.69 4.94 -8.16
CA ASP A 60 5.52 5.18 -9.59
C ASP A 60 5.61 6.67 -9.94
N ASP A 61 5.00 7.56 -9.14
CA ASP A 61 5.10 9.01 -9.31
C ASP A 61 6.54 9.52 -9.17
N TYR A 62 7.26 9.01 -8.18
CA TYR A 62 8.69 9.32 -8.02
C TYR A 62 9.51 8.83 -9.22
N ALA A 63 9.23 7.63 -9.73
CA ALA A 63 9.90 7.08 -10.90
C ALA A 63 9.60 7.87 -12.17
N ALA A 64 8.38 8.42 -12.30
CA ALA A 64 7.98 9.29 -13.40
C ALA A 64 8.70 10.66 -13.41
N GLY A 65 9.34 11.05 -12.30
CA GLY A 65 10.08 12.30 -12.21
C GLY A 65 9.21 13.56 -12.23
N GLY A 66 7.92 13.45 -11.84
CA GLY A 66 6.99 14.58 -11.75
C GLY A 66 6.61 15.22 -13.10
N GLY A 67 6.84 14.54 -14.23
CA GLY A 67 6.58 15.06 -15.58
C GLY A 67 5.95 14.04 -16.53
N SER A 68 6.26 14.15 -17.81
CA SER A 68 5.72 13.33 -18.92
C SER A 68 6.09 11.83 -18.89
N GLY A 69 6.68 11.33 -17.80
CA GLY A 69 7.14 9.94 -17.67
C GLY A 69 6.05 8.91 -17.37
N GLY A 70 4.80 9.32 -17.07
CA GLY A 70 3.74 8.41 -16.64
C GLY A 70 3.43 7.29 -17.65
N THR A 71 3.41 7.61 -18.94
CA THR A 71 3.21 6.59 -20.00
C THR A 71 4.34 5.57 -20.05
N THR A 72 5.58 6.00 -19.80
CA THR A 72 6.74 5.12 -19.77
C THR A 72 6.71 4.24 -18.52
N VAL A 73 6.32 4.77 -17.37
CA VAL A 73 6.11 3.99 -16.14
C VAL A 73 5.01 2.96 -16.38
N ALA A 74 3.85 3.35 -16.91
CA ALA A 74 2.74 2.44 -17.19
C ALA A 74 3.16 1.28 -18.12
N SER A 75 3.88 1.59 -19.20
CA SER A 75 4.39 0.56 -20.12
C SER A 75 5.40 -0.38 -19.48
N THR A 76 6.27 0.16 -18.61
CA THR A 76 7.26 -0.63 -17.85
C THR A 76 6.57 -1.57 -16.87
N VAL A 77 5.56 -1.08 -16.12
CA VAL A 77 4.76 -1.90 -15.19
C VAL A 77 4.07 -3.05 -15.92
N ILE A 78 3.45 -2.78 -17.08
CA ILE A 78 2.81 -3.83 -17.91
C ILE A 78 3.85 -4.86 -18.38
N LYS A 79 5.01 -4.40 -18.83
CA LYS A 79 6.08 -5.29 -19.31
C LYS A 79 6.61 -6.18 -18.18
N LEU A 80 6.88 -5.60 -17.01
CA LEU A 80 7.31 -6.36 -15.82
C LEU A 80 6.28 -7.40 -15.41
N CYS A 81 5.00 -7.05 -15.43
CA CYS A 81 3.92 -7.98 -15.15
C CYS A 81 3.92 -9.17 -16.12
N ARG A 82 4.06 -8.91 -17.42
CA ARG A 82 4.13 -9.99 -18.44
C ARG A 82 5.34 -10.89 -18.22
N LEU A 83 6.50 -10.32 -17.93
CA LEU A 83 7.73 -11.07 -17.67
C LEU A 83 7.62 -11.93 -16.41
N SER A 84 7.08 -11.37 -15.33
CA SER A 84 6.84 -12.08 -14.07
C SER A 84 5.84 -13.23 -14.25
N ARG A 85 4.76 -13.02 -15.01
CA ARG A 85 3.76 -14.06 -15.30
C ARG A 85 4.35 -15.24 -16.08
N ASN A 86 5.26 -14.98 -17.00
CA ASN A 86 5.93 -16.04 -17.77
C ASN A 86 6.89 -16.89 -16.92
N GLN A 87 7.40 -16.34 -15.81
CA GLN A 87 8.33 -17.04 -14.90
C GLN A 87 7.62 -17.81 -13.78
N GLN A 88 6.39 -17.42 -13.41
CA GLN A 88 5.60 -18.11 -12.39
C GLN A 88 4.86 -19.29 -13.00
N GLN A 89 5.36 -20.49 -12.76
CA GLN A 89 4.80 -21.72 -13.31
C GLN A 89 3.39 -22.09 -12.80
N PHE A 90 2.92 -21.56 -11.66
CA PHE A 90 1.57 -21.80 -11.12
C PHE A 90 1.05 -20.68 -10.20
N PRO A 91 0.54 -19.55 -10.71
CA PRO A 91 -0.20 -18.63 -9.88
C PRO A 91 -1.59 -19.23 -9.59
N SER A 92 -2.03 -19.20 -8.32
CA SER A 92 -3.41 -19.54 -8.02
C SER A 92 -4.36 -18.56 -8.74
N PRO A 93 -5.54 -19.00 -9.24
CA PRO A 93 -6.48 -18.12 -9.96
C PRO A 93 -6.87 -16.86 -9.17
N LEU A 94 -7.00 -16.97 -7.84
CA LEU A 94 -7.32 -15.86 -6.94
C LEU A 94 -6.18 -14.83 -6.87
N SER A 95 -4.93 -15.28 -6.79
CA SER A 95 -3.76 -14.38 -6.78
C SER A 95 -3.66 -13.59 -8.08
N CYS A 96 -3.94 -14.22 -9.23
CA CYS A 96 -3.94 -13.56 -10.54
C CYS A 96 -4.96 -12.44 -10.64
N HIS A 97 -6.17 -12.63 -10.10
CA HIS A 97 -7.23 -11.62 -10.18
C HIS A 97 -6.89 -10.38 -9.33
N PHE A 98 -6.38 -10.59 -8.11
CA PHE A 98 -5.96 -9.49 -7.24
C PHE A 98 -4.77 -8.72 -7.83
N TYR A 99 -3.78 -9.42 -8.36
CA TYR A 99 -2.61 -8.83 -8.99
C TYR A 99 -2.98 -8.02 -10.25
N ALA A 100 -3.89 -8.54 -11.08
CA ALA A 100 -4.36 -7.84 -12.27
C ALA A 100 -5.06 -6.52 -11.94
N SER A 101 -5.92 -6.50 -10.91
CA SER A 101 -6.65 -5.28 -10.51
C SER A 101 -5.73 -4.20 -9.92
N GLU A 102 -4.64 -4.57 -9.27
CA GLU A 102 -3.65 -3.62 -8.75
C GLU A 102 -2.84 -2.99 -9.89
N ILE A 103 -2.41 -3.79 -10.85
CA ILE A 103 -1.69 -3.29 -12.03
C ILE A 103 -2.60 -2.38 -12.86
N GLU A 104 -3.85 -2.76 -13.07
CA GLU A 104 -4.84 -1.93 -13.76
C GLU A 104 -5.00 -0.57 -13.08
N ALA A 105 -5.12 -0.54 -11.75
CA ALA A 105 -5.22 0.68 -10.98
C ALA A 105 -3.97 1.57 -11.15
N ARG A 106 -2.76 0.99 -11.08
CA ARG A 106 -1.49 1.70 -11.27
C ARG A 106 -1.38 2.29 -12.69
N VAL A 107 -1.65 1.48 -13.73
CA VAL A 107 -1.62 1.92 -15.13
C VAL A 107 -2.63 3.03 -15.36
N HIS A 108 -3.86 2.86 -14.88
CA HIS A 108 -4.92 3.86 -15.04
C HIS A 108 -4.58 5.19 -14.36
N TYR A 109 -3.96 5.11 -13.19
CA TYR A 109 -3.48 6.28 -12.46
C TYR A 109 -2.39 7.03 -13.25
N GLN A 110 -1.37 6.33 -13.76
CA GLN A 110 -0.28 6.93 -14.51
C GLN A 110 -0.70 7.52 -15.87
N LEU A 111 -1.78 7.01 -16.46
CA LEU A 111 -2.35 7.54 -17.70
C LEU A 111 -3.30 8.72 -17.47
N ARG A 112 -3.81 8.92 -16.25
CA ARG A 112 -4.58 10.10 -15.88
C ARG A 112 -3.60 11.21 -15.50
N SER A 113 -3.63 12.33 -16.21
CA SER A 113 -2.83 13.52 -15.91
C SER A 113 -3.31 14.29 -14.66
N GLU A 114 -4.07 13.67 -13.77
CA GLU A 114 -4.56 14.31 -12.55
C GLU A 114 -3.57 14.07 -11.40
N PRO A 115 -3.29 15.11 -10.60
CA PRO A 115 -2.45 14.96 -9.41
C PRO A 115 -3.06 13.92 -8.49
N GLY A 116 -2.22 12.99 -8.03
CA GLY A 116 -2.63 11.84 -7.25
C GLY A 116 -3.42 12.23 -6.01
N ARG A 117 -4.53 11.56 -5.78
CA ARG A 117 -5.19 11.56 -4.47
C ARG A 117 -4.26 10.84 -3.50
N GLY A 118 -3.49 11.63 -2.75
CA GLY A 118 -2.76 11.10 -1.60
C GLY A 118 -3.74 10.35 -0.68
N PHE A 119 -3.20 9.40 0.09
CA PHE A 119 -3.98 8.73 1.14
C PHE A 119 -4.66 9.81 1.99
N PRO A 120 -5.99 9.76 2.17
CA PRO A 120 -6.70 10.81 2.89
C PRO A 120 -6.25 10.81 4.34
N LEU A 121 -5.35 11.73 4.67
CA LEU A 121 -4.80 11.90 6.02
C LEU A 121 -5.93 12.05 7.05
N SER A 122 -7.05 12.66 6.65
CA SER A 122 -8.26 12.79 7.46
C SER A 122 -8.83 11.45 7.93
N LEU A 123 -8.89 10.45 7.05
CA LEU A 123 -9.33 9.10 7.43
C LEU A 123 -8.37 8.42 8.40
N PHE A 124 -7.06 8.65 8.22
CA PHE A 124 -6.05 8.12 9.15
C PHE A 124 -6.16 8.79 10.53
N VAL A 125 -6.37 10.11 10.57
CA VAL A 125 -6.56 10.85 11.83
C VAL A 125 -7.83 10.41 12.53
N VAL A 126 -8.95 10.29 11.83
CA VAL A 126 -10.21 9.79 12.41
C VAL A 126 -10.01 8.37 12.97
N PHE A 127 -9.34 7.50 12.22
CA PHE A 127 -9.00 6.16 12.66
C PHE A 127 -8.18 6.16 13.95
N LEU A 128 -7.13 6.97 14.00
CA LEU A 128 -6.27 7.10 15.18
C LEU A 128 -7.05 7.62 16.39
N CYS A 129 -7.92 8.63 16.19
CA CYS A 129 -8.78 9.17 17.25
C CYS A 129 -9.76 8.12 17.80
N VAL A 130 -10.39 7.32 16.92
CA VAL A 130 -11.30 6.24 17.35
C VAL A 130 -10.54 5.17 18.14
N LEU A 131 -9.33 4.82 17.71
CA LEU A 131 -8.49 3.83 18.38
C LEU A 131 -8.05 4.33 19.77
N LEU A 132 -7.63 5.59 19.88
CA LEU A 132 -7.26 6.22 21.15
C LEU A 132 -8.48 6.32 22.08
N ALA A 133 -9.63 6.74 21.58
CA ALA A 133 -10.86 6.81 22.38
C ALA A 133 -11.27 5.45 22.90
N SER A 134 -11.21 4.39 22.09
CA SER A 134 -11.53 3.04 22.53
C SER A 134 -10.54 2.50 23.56
N CYS A 135 -9.25 2.83 23.45
CA CYS A 135 -8.25 2.49 24.47
C CYS A 135 -8.54 3.19 25.79
N LEU A 136 -8.86 4.49 25.78
CA LEU A 136 -9.16 5.26 26.98
C LEU A 136 -10.41 4.73 27.68
N LEU A 137 -11.49 4.45 26.94
CA LEU A 137 -12.72 3.85 27.51
C LEU A 137 -12.47 2.47 28.09
N SER A 138 -11.60 1.67 27.49
CA SER A 138 -11.24 0.35 28.03
C SER A 138 -10.48 0.47 29.35
N VAL A 139 -9.54 1.42 29.47
CA VAL A 139 -8.78 1.65 30.71
C VAL A 139 -9.71 2.07 31.84
N ASP A 140 -10.65 2.98 31.58
CA ASP A 140 -11.62 3.45 32.56
C ASP A 140 -12.52 2.31 33.06
N SER A 141 -13.02 1.48 32.14
CA SER A 141 -13.81 0.29 32.47
C SER A 141 -13.04 -0.72 33.32
N TYR A 142 -11.76 -0.95 33.04
CA TYR A 142 -10.89 -1.82 33.85
C TYR A 142 -10.64 -1.22 35.24
N HIS A 143 -10.47 0.08 35.36
CA HIS A 143 -10.27 0.74 36.65
C HIS A 143 -11.47 0.58 37.53
N HIS A 144 -12.69 0.82 37.05
CA HIS A 144 -13.93 0.62 37.78
C HIS A 144 -14.14 -0.84 38.19
N ALA A 145 -13.85 -1.80 37.29
CA ALA A 145 -13.98 -3.21 37.62
C ALA A 145 -13.01 -3.65 38.73
N ILE A 146 -11.81 -3.09 38.76
CA ILE A 146 -10.83 -3.38 39.82
C ILE A 146 -11.26 -2.76 41.16
N GLU A 147 -11.74 -1.52 41.16
CA GLU A 147 -12.26 -0.87 42.38
C GLU A 147 -13.43 -1.64 43.00
N GLU A 148 -14.33 -2.15 42.16
CA GLU A 148 -15.49 -2.94 42.64
C GLU A 148 -15.04 -4.27 43.26
N ILE A 149 -14.01 -4.93 42.74
CA ILE A 149 -13.46 -6.17 43.30
C ILE A 149 -12.75 -5.93 44.64
N PHE A 150 -12.09 -4.78 44.82
CA PHE A 150 -11.35 -4.49 46.05
C PHE A 150 -12.18 -3.74 47.12
N SER A 151 -13.40 -3.32 46.81
CA SER A 151 -14.31 -2.67 47.74
C SER A 151 -15.19 -3.66 48.53
N HIS A 152 -15.13 -4.96 48.21
CA HIS A 152 -15.79 -6.08 48.94
C HIS A 152 -14.74 -6.92 49.68
#